data_1d357ea40b32f3ba6fe82b6100c2a4e0
#
_entry.id   1d357ea40b32f3ba6fe82b6100c2a4e0
#
_cell.length_a   1.000
_cell.length_b   1.000
_cell.length_c   1.000
_cell.angle_alpha   90.00
_cell.angle_beta   90.00
_cell.angle_gamma   90.00
#
_symmetry.space_group_name_H-M   'P 1'
#
loop_
_entity.id
_entity.type
_entity.pdbx_description
1 polymer ?
#
loop_
_entity_poly.entity_id
_entity_poly.type
_entity_poly.pdbx_seq_one_letter_code
_entity_poly.pdbx_strand_id
1 'polypeptide(L)'
;MIFVRLSRGGRLVWGVLVLVVLALALGVLWPSLVKAQPAPAAAGSAMQYVYLLGTDTLATERVTLTNTAALGVLQYRNQPRVEWSHAMSNGRLGALTLKVFAPGAAEGATAVQEFVFTPQGDSVIVAITQGGGSRQEVARSRAGALPVMGRSVLHTALLAAQARRLELTSAPLFMTSGGQTMDATFAFRGDTSTTTLAGLTIQAIWANGVPVEILVPAQNLRAVRVASSAPTLPSTAEVISYAAPANAPYTSEDVTIPTPHGFTLAGTLTRPRGVSGRVPVVVTISGSGPQDRDSRIATVRGYAPFRDFADTLGRRGIAVLRYDDRGVGASGGKGALRDTATSADFAADVASVVAYLRTRPDVDSTRIALMGHSEGGLIAPLAAAADARVRAVVLLAGPAYNGRRILEYQNGLGIAAAPGLSDRQRDSLRATVPAALDSLARSNRWMGYFMATDPLATARRLRQPVLIVQGNTDMQVTPEQADTLASAMRAAGNRQVTLRRFPGVNHLLLNDPSGAPQGYGTLPDTRVRRDVLGTVADWLVQTLKR
;
A
#
# COMPACT_ATOMS: atom_id res chain seq x y z
N MET A 1 1.76 -8.44 -0.08
CA MET A 1 1.34 -9.72 -0.71
C MET A 1 0.67 -10.53 0.38
N ILE A 2 -0.66 -10.58 0.37
CA ILE A 2 -1.42 -11.26 1.43
C ILE A 2 -1.88 -12.57 0.85
N PHE A 3 -1.38 -13.69 1.36
CA PHE A 3 -1.89 -15.03 1.06
C PHE A 3 -2.84 -15.46 2.16
N VAL A 4 -4.04 -15.82 1.77
CA VAL A 4 -5.09 -16.31 2.66
C VAL A 4 -5.02 -17.83 2.76
N ARG A 5 -4.91 -18.36 3.97
CA ARG A 5 -5.00 -19.79 4.27
C ARG A 5 -6.48 -20.18 4.33
N LEU A 6 -6.93 -21.02 3.42
CA LEU A 6 -8.30 -21.56 3.45
C LEU A 6 -8.36 -22.82 4.33
N SER A 7 -9.16 -22.78 5.40
CA SER A 7 -9.48 -23.95 6.20
C SER A 7 -10.59 -24.78 5.55
N ARG A 8 -10.58 -26.10 5.79
CA ARG A 8 -11.55 -27.07 5.23
C ARG A 8 -12.97 -26.82 5.74
N GLY A 9 -13.91 -26.74 4.81
CA GLY A 9 -15.33 -26.98 5.02
C GLY A 9 -16.20 -25.75 5.21
N GLY A 10 -16.87 -25.30 4.15
CA GLY A 10 -17.96 -24.32 4.19
C GLY A 10 -18.34 -23.84 2.79
N ARG A 11 -19.62 -23.88 2.45
CA ARG A 11 -20.13 -23.32 1.19
C ARG A 11 -19.85 -21.83 1.13
N LEU A 12 -19.01 -21.40 0.17
CA LEU A 12 -18.70 -19.99 -0.07
C LEU A 12 -19.87 -19.32 -0.80
N VAL A 13 -20.48 -18.34 -0.13
CA VAL A 13 -21.30 -17.31 -0.78
C VAL A 13 -20.34 -16.26 -1.31
N TRP A 14 -20.47 -15.90 -2.58
CA TRP A 14 -19.60 -15.00 -3.34
C TRP A 14 -19.72 -13.56 -2.83
N GLY A 15 -18.65 -13.02 -2.28
CA GLY A 15 -18.50 -11.59 -1.99
C GLY A 15 -17.28 -11.05 -2.71
N VAL A 16 -17.49 -10.14 -3.66
CA VAL A 16 -16.42 -9.42 -4.36
C VAL A 16 -15.89 -8.35 -3.43
N LEU A 17 -14.74 -8.55 -2.82
CA LEU A 17 -14.03 -7.48 -2.13
C LEU A 17 -13.28 -6.65 -3.17
N VAL A 18 -13.92 -5.59 -3.66
CA VAL A 18 -13.28 -4.58 -4.48
C VAL A 18 -12.49 -3.68 -3.53
N LEU A 19 -11.20 -3.97 -3.32
CA LEU A 19 -10.25 -2.96 -2.89
C LEU A 19 -10.05 -2.00 -4.06
N VAL A 20 -11.05 -1.13 -4.27
CA VAL A 20 -10.99 -0.09 -5.28
C VAL A 20 -10.10 1.02 -4.74
N VAL A 21 -8.82 0.97 -5.09
CA VAL A 21 -7.99 2.18 -5.13
C VAL A 21 -8.42 2.91 -6.40
N LEU A 22 -9.43 3.76 -6.29
CA LEU A 22 -9.98 4.54 -7.41
C LEU A 22 -9.15 5.79 -7.64
N ALA A 23 -8.61 5.91 -8.87
CA ALA A 23 -8.22 7.19 -9.44
C ALA A 23 -9.30 7.62 -10.44
N LEU A 24 -9.91 8.79 -10.24
CA LEU A 24 -10.87 9.39 -11.17
C LEU A 24 -10.21 10.45 -12.05
N ALA A 25 -10.58 10.43 -13.31
CA ALA A 25 -10.13 11.34 -14.34
C ALA A 25 -10.94 12.63 -14.39
N LEU A 26 -10.27 13.75 -14.66
CA LEU A 26 -10.84 14.93 -15.27
C LEU A 26 -10.23 15.07 -16.67
N GLY A 27 -11.09 15.15 -17.69
CA GLY A 27 -10.69 15.31 -19.08
C GLY A 27 -10.07 16.67 -19.34
N VAL A 28 -8.90 16.68 -19.96
CA VAL A 28 -8.29 17.87 -20.57
C VAL A 28 -7.80 17.51 -21.97
N LEU A 29 -8.08 18.41 -22.89
CA LEU A 29 -7.80 18.42 -24.31
C LEU A 29 -6.38 17.96 -24.71
N TRP A 30 -6.34 17.18 -25.74
CA TRP A 30 -5.21 16.48 -26.33
C TRP A 30 -4.35 17.39 -27.22
N PRO A 31 -3.02 17.44 -27.09
CA PRO A 31 -2.14 17.79 -28.17
C PRO A 31 -1.61 16.52 -28.85
N SER A 32 -1.83 16.45 -30.15
CA SER A 32 -1.39 15.37 -31.02
C SER A 32 0.14 15.34 -31.10
N LEU A 33 0.77 14.38 -30.44
CA LEU A 33 2.18 14.04 -30.69
C LEU A 33 2.26 13.07 -31.87
N VAL A 34 3.05 13.44 -32.86
CA VAL A 34 3.34 12.67 -34.06
C VAL A 34 3.87 11.29 -33.69
N LYS A 35 3.13 10.25 -34.09
CA LYS A 35 3.47 8.86 -33.85
C LYS A 35 4.52 8.39 -34.85
N ALA A 36 5.75 8.15 -34.42
CA ALA A 36 6.61 7.20 -35.10
C ALA A 36 6.07 5.79 -34.79
N GLN A 37 5.47 5.12 -35.78
CA GLN A 37 5.06 3.73 -35.66
C GLN A 37 6.29 2.84 -35.50
N PRO A 38 6.44 2.06 -34.40
CA PRO A 38 7.52 1.08 -34.30
C PRO A 38 7.29 -0.04 -35.33
N ALA A 39 8.39 -0.53 -35.91
CA ALA A 39 8.39 -1.65 -36.85
C ALA A 39 7.72 -2.91 -36.27
N PRO A 40 7.14 -3.80 -37.11
CA PRO A 40 6.55 -5.04 -36.66
C PRO A 40 7.59 -5.91 -35.91
N ALA A 41 7.22 -6.48 -34.77
CA ALA A 41 8.10 -7.36 -34.01
C ALA A 41 8.19 -8.73 -34.69
N ALA A 42 9.40 -9.19 -35.03
CA ALA A 42 9.65 -10.57 -35.43
C ALA A 42 9.40 -11.52 -34.24
N ALA A 43 9.00 -12.77 -34.51
CA ALA A 43 8.84 -13.79 -33.48
C ALA A 43 10.15 -13.94 -32.69
N GLY A 44 10.10 -13.80 -31.35
CA GLY A 44 11.27 -13.84 -30.47
C GLY A 44 11.94 -12.50 -30.18
N SER A 45 11.51 -11.39 -30.82
CA SER A 45 12.04 -10.06 -30.48
C SER A 45 11.42 -9.50 -29.19
N ALA A 46 12.27 -8.88 -28.35
CA ALA A 46 11.80 -8.23 -27.14
C ALA A 46 11.04 -6.93 -27.47
N MET A 47 9.88 -6.75 -26.86
CA MET A 47 9.07 -5.53 -26.92
C MET A 47 9.22 -4.77 -25.61
N GLN A 48 9.40 -3.46 -25.68
CA GLN A 48 9.51 -2.59 -24.50
C GLN A 48 8.25 -1.74 -24.36
N TYR A 49 7.73 -1.66 -23.12
CA TYR A 49 6.59 -0.82 -22.77
C TYR A 49 6.95 0.11 -21.63
N VAL A 50 6.39 1.30 -21.66
CA VAL A 50 6.45 2.29 -20.58
C VAL A 50 5.03 2.50 -20.06
N TYR A 51 4.85 2.34 -18.77
CA TYR A 51 3.61 2.62 -18.06
C TYR A 51 3.61 4.05 -17.56
N LEU A 52 2.61 4.80 -17.96
CA LEU A 52 2.44 6.21 -17.62
C LEU A 52 1.20 6.36 -16.72
N LEU A 53 1.36 7.05 -15.61
CA LEU A 53 0.26 7.56 -14.79
C LEU A 53 0.18 9.07 -15.08
N GLY A 54 -0.78 9.49 -15.91
CA GLY A 54 -0.72 10.82 -16.51
C GLY A 54 0.51 10.98 -17.37
N THR A 55 1.44 11.87 -16.99
CA THR A 55 2.73 12.11 -17.67
C THR A 55 3.90 11.36 -17.03
N ASP A 56 3.74 10.83 -15.82
CA ASP A 56 4.82 10.22 -15.06
C ASP A 56 5.03 8.74 -15.42
N THR A 57 6.28 8.35 -15.62
CA THR A 57 6.65 6.94 -15.80
C THR A 57 6.48 6.20 -14.48
N LEU A 58 5.53 5.26 -14.45
CA LEU A 58 5.21 4.42 -13.29
C LEU A 58 5.99 3.11 -13.31
N ALA A 59 6.09 2.49 -14.49
CA ALA A 59 6.77 1.21 -14.68
C ALA A 59 7.33 1.09 -16.09
N THR A 60 8.26 0.14 -16.26
CA THR A 60 8.68 -0.37 -17.57
C THR A 60 8.46 -1.88 -17.59
N GLU A 61 8.07 -2.42 -18.73
CA GLU A 61 7.92 -3.85 -18.93
C GLU A 61 8.51 -4.27 -20.25
N ARG A 62 9.42 -5.26 -20.21
CA ARG A 62 9.98 -5.90 -21.40
C ARG A 62 9.30 -7.25 -21.58
N VAL A 63 8.81 -7.53 -22.77
CA VAL A 63 8.12 -8.79 -23.07
C VAL A 63 8.69 -9.44 -24.32
N THR A 64 8.89 -10.75 -24.25
CA THR A 64 9.29 -11.59 -25.36
C THR A 64 8.23 -12.67 -25.55
N LEU A 65 7.73 -12.81 -26.78
CA LEU A 65 6.78 -13.85 -27.15
C LEU A 65 7.50 -14.89 -28.02
N THR A 66 7.43 -16.15 -27.60
CA THR A 66 7.91 -17.30 -28.39
C THR A 66 6.76 -18.23 -28.68
N ASN A 67 6.99 -19.30 -29.43
CA ASN A 67 5.98 -20.32 -29.70
C ASN A 67 5.59 -21.13 -28.46
N THR A 68 6.46 -21.18 -27.43
CA THR A 68 6.32 -22.01 -26.22
C THR A 68 6.15 -21.23 -24.93
N ALA A 69 6.38 -19.92 -24.95
CA ALA A 69 6.30 -19.08 -23.75
C ALA A 69 6.05 -17.61 -24.09
N ALA A 70 5.37 -16.93 -23.17
CA ALA A 70 5.39 -15.47 -23.04
C ALA A 70 6.20 -15.13 -21.80
N LEU A 71 7.24 -14.31 -21.95
CA LEU A 71 8.18 -13.94 -20.89
C LEU A 71 8.11 -12.43 -20.67
N GLY A 72 8.15 -11.98 -19.42
CA GLY A 72 8.14 -10.56 -19.12
C GLY A 72 9.02 -10.20 -17.93
N VAL A 73 9.59 -9.00 -18.00
CA VAL A 73 10.34 -8.37 -16.91
C VAL A 73 9.66 -7.05 -16.61
N LEU A 74 8.97 -6.99 -15.48
CA LEU A 74 8.23 -5.81 -15.02
C LEU A 74 8.99 -5.12 -13.90
N GLN A 75 9.30 -3.85 -14.10
CA GLN A 75 9.95 -2.99 -13.12
C GLN A 75 9.07 -1.79 -12.83
N TYR A 76 8.42 -1.77 -11.68
CA TYR A 76 7.79 -0.57 -11.13
C TYR A 76 8.85 0.31 -10.45
N ARG A 77 8.64 1.61 -10.51
CA ARG A 77 9.47 2.57 -9.78
C ARG A 77 9.46 2.24 -8.27
N ASN A 78 10.64 2.15 -7.67
CA ASN A 78 10.84 1.89 -6.24
C ASN A 78 10.22 0.57 -5.73
N GLN A 79 10.07 -0.41 -6.59
CA GLN A 79 9.55 -1.72 -6.21
C GLN A 79 10.48 -2.86 -6.66
N PRO A 80 10.38 -4.04 -6.05
CA PRO A 80 11.09 -5.22 -6.51
C PRO A 80 10.79 -5.50 -7.99
N ARG A 81 11.81 -5.88 -8.73
CA ARG A 81 11.66 -6.42 -10.09
C ARG A 81 10.89 -7.73 -10.03
N VAL A 82 9.95 -7.90 -10.95
CA VAL A 82 9.20 -9.13 -11.12
C VAL A 82 9.46 -9.66 -12.52
N GLU A 83 9.95 -10.87 -12.61
CA GLU A 83 10.00 -11.63 -13.86
C GLU A 83 8.81 -12.59 -13.89
N TRP A 84 8.14 -12.68 -15.01
CA TRP A 84 7.03 -13.59 -15.18
C TRP A 84 7.18 -14.41 -16.47
N SER A 85 6.67 -15.62 -16.43
CA SER A 85 6.58 -16.45 -17.61
C SER A 85 5.30 -17.25 -17.64
N HIS A 86 4.59 -17.22 -18.78
CA HIS A 86 3.53 -18.13 -19.09
C HIS A 86 4.05 -19.23 -20.00
N ALA A 87 3.85 -20.47 -19.62
CA ALA A 87 3.98 -21.58 -20.56
C ALA A 87 2.90 -21.44 -21.67
N MET A 88 3.27 -21.71 -22.89
CA MET A 88 2.36 -21.67 -24.03
C MET A 88 2.35 -23.01 -24.76
N SER A 89 1.17 -23.52 -25.09
CA SER A 89 0.98 -24.71 -25.92
C SER A 89 -0.12 -24.44 -26.95
N ASN A 90 0.21 -24.64 -28.22
CA ASN A 90 -0.70 -24.33 -29.34
C ASN A 90 -1.32 -22.92 -29.24
N GLY A 91 -0.50 -21.96 -28.84
CA GLY A 91 -0.91 -20.57 -28.64
C GLY A 91 -1.82 -20.32 -27.42
N ARG A 92 -2.04 -21.29 -26.55
CA ARG A 92 -2.80 -21.12 -25.31
C ARG A 92 -1.85 -20.90 -24.15
N LEU A 93 -2.15 -19.89 -23.34
CA LEU A 93 -1.46 -19.63 -22.09
C LEU A 93 -1.83 -20.72 -21.07
N GLY A 94 -0.86 -21.18 -20.29
CA GLY A 94 -1.02 -22.23 -19.28
C GLY A 94 -0.53 -21.78 -17.90
N ALA A 95 0.39 -22.53 -17.31
CA ALA A 95 0.98 -22.18 -16.01
C ALA A 95 1.71 -20.84 -16.05
N LEU A 96 1.60 -20.09 -14.95
CA LEU A 96 2.29 -18.81 -14.75
C LEU A 96 3.35 -18.96 -13.66
N THR A 97 4.58 -18.61 -13.97
CA THR A 97 5.66 -18.45 -12.98
C THR A 97 5.90 -16.97 -12.72
N LEU A 98 6.02 -16.60 -11.45
CA LEU A 98 6.42 -15.27 -11.01
C LEU A 98 7.68 -15.37 -10.16
N LYS A 99 8.72 -14.62 -10.50
CA LYS A 99 9.97 -14.49 -9.73
C LYS A 99 10.08 -13.06 -9.22
N VAL A 100 10.23 -12.91 -7.91
CA VAL A 100 10.39 -11.61 -7.25
C VAL A 100 11.85 -11.49 -6.80
N PHE A 101 12.48 -10.38 -7.10
CA PHE A 101 13.88 -10.12 -6.81
C PHE A 101 14.03 -9.10 -5.69
N ALA A 102 15.14 -9.13 -4.99
CA ALA A 102 15.46 -8.07 -4.04
C ALA A 102 15.55 -6.70 -4.74
N PRO A 103 15.21 -5.60 -4.06
CA PRO A 103 15.42 -4.26 -4.61
C PRO A 103 16.89 -4.07 -5.02
N GLY A 104 17.14 -3.53 -6.22
CA GLY A 104 18.48 -3.33 -6.76
C GLY A 104 19.19 -4.58 -7.25
N ALA A 105 18.55 -5.75 -7.25
CA ALA A 105 19.15 -6.98 -7.74
C ALA A 105 19.58 -6.87 -9.21
N ALA A 106 20.81 -7.26 -9.50
CA ALA A 106 21.36 -7.29 -10.85
C ALA A 106 20.61 -8.28 -11.77
N GLU A 107 20.78 -8.14 -13.07
CA GLU A 107 20.32 -9.14 -14.02
C GLU A 107 21.06 -10.46 -13.74
N GLY A 108 20.33 -11.59 -13.70
CA GLY A 108 20.88 -12.91 -13.34
C GLY A 108 20.94 -13.20 -11.83
N ALA A 109 20.54 -12.27 -10.95
CA ALA A 109 20.46 -12.54 -9.52
C ALA A 109 19.45 -13.67 -9.20
N THR A 110 19.61 -14.30 -8.04
CA THR A 110 18.64 -15.28 -7.55
C THR A 110 17.38 -14.59 -7.04
N ALA A 111 16.22 -15.10 -7.42
CA ALA A 111 14.93 -14.61 -6.93
C ALA A 111 14.81 -14.86 -5.41
N VAL A 112 14.27 -13.88 -4.68
CA VAL A 112 13.99 -14.04 -3.25
C VAL A 112 12.69 -14.81 -3.01
N GLN A 113 11.78 -14.79 -3.99
CA GLN A 113 10.55 -15.58 -4.01
C GLN A 113 10.25 -16.05 -5.42
N GLU A 114 9.75 -17.27 -5.54
CA GLU A 114 9.21 -17.81 -6.78
C GLU A 114 7.86 -18.45 -6.51
N PHE A 115 6.91 -18.17 -7.40
CA PHE A 115 5.56 -18.70 -7.39
C PHE A 115 5.27 -19.37 -8.72
N VAL A 116 4.77 -20.61 -8.69
CA VAL A 116 4.29 -21.30 -9.88
C VAL A 116 2.81 -21.61 -9.72
N PHE A 117 1.99 -21.01 -10.56
CA PHE A 117 0.54 -21.19 -10.59
C PHE A 117 0.17 -22.16 -11.71
N THR A 118 -0.25 -23.36 -11.36
CA THR A 118 -0.62 -24.40 -12.32
C THR A 118 -2.13 -24.67 -12.26
N PRO A 119 -2.90 -24.31 -13.30
CA PRO A 119 -4.32 -24.64 -13.37
C PRO A 119 -4.52 -26.17 -13.42
N GLN A 120 -5.44 -26.68 -12.59
CA GLN A 120 -5.78 -28.10 -12.54
C GLN A 120 -7.27 -28.30 -12.21
N GLY A 121 -8.08 -28.60 -13.22
CA GLY A 121 -9.52 -28.74 -13.04
C GLY A 121 -10.17 -27.47 -12.49
N ASP A 122 -10.82 -27.58 -11.34
CA ASP A 122 -11.46 -26.48 -10.59
C ASP A 122 -10.55 -25.85 -9.53
N SER A 123 -9.24 -26.02 -9.65
CA SER A 123 -8.25 -25.57 -8.70
C SER A 123 -7.03 -24.98 -9.41
N VAL A 124 -6.24 -24.20 -8.68
CA VAL A 124 -4.89 -23.77 -9.07
C VAL A 124 -3.92 -24.24 -7.99
N ILE A 125 -2.95 -25.04 -8.39
CA ILE A 125 -1.84 -25.43 -7.52
C ILE A 125 -0.83 -24.29 -7.52
N VAL A 126 -0.47 -23.80 -6.33
CA VAL A 126 0.49 -22.73 -6.14
C VAL A 126 1.72 -23.31 -5.44
N ALA A 127 2.80 -23.52 -6.18
CA ALA A 127 4.10 -23.84 -5.59
C ALA A 127 4.82 -22.54 -5.23
N ILE A 128 5.35 -22.47 -4.00
CA ILE A 128 6.00 -21.27 -3.44
C ILE A 128 7.37 -21.68 -2.97
N THR A 129 8.41 -21.02 -3.49
CA THR A 129 9.80 -21.16 -3.04
C THR A 129 10.27 -19.86 -2.44
N GLN A 130 10.74 -19.88 -1.20
CA GLN A 130 11.23 -18.71 -0.47
C GLN A 130 12.20 -19.12 0.61
N GLY A 131 13.34 -18.41 0.73
CA GLY A 131 14.31 -18.62 1.82
C GLY A 131 14.89 -20.03 1.89
N GLY A 132 15.03 -20.72 0.75
CA GLY A 132 15.53 -22.11 0.67
C GLY A 132 14.49 -23.19 0.99
N GLY A 133 13.25 -22.81 1.34
CA GLY A 133 12.13 -23.72 1.54
C GLY A 133 11.15 -23.70 0.37
N SER A 134 10.46 -24.83 0.14
CA SER A 134 9.38 -24.93 -0.85
C SER A 134 8.14 -25.52 -0.21
N ARG A 135 6.95 -24.99 -0.60
CA ARG A 135 5.66 -25.50 -0.18
C ARG A 135 4.65 -25.42 -1.33
N GLN A 136 3.61 -26.23 -1.26
CA GLN A 136 2.49 -26.18 -2.20
C GLN A 136 1.19 -25.85 -1.46
N GLU A 137 0.36 -25.05 -2.11
CA GLU A 137 -0.99 -24.71 -1.68
C GLU A 137 -1.95 -25.01 -2.82
N VAL A 138 -3.19 -25.41 -2.48
CA VAL A 138 -4.24 -25.65 -3.48
C VAL A 138 -5.30 -24.57 -3.29
N ALA A 139 -5.42 -23.68 -4.26
CA ALA A 139 -6.44 -22.66 -4.29
C ALA A 139 -7.65 -23.14 -5.11
N ARG A 140 -8.86 -23.01 -4.56
CA ARG A 140 -10.08 -23.26 -5.32
C ARG A 140 -10.23 -22.25 -6.44
N SER A 141 -10.63 -22.72 -7.59
CA SER A 141 -10.82 -21.94 -8.79
C SER A 141 -12.03 -22.44 -9.58
N ARG A 142 -12.11 -22.16 -10.85
CA ARG A 142 -13.05 -22.73 -11.81
C ARG A 142 -12.28 -23.38 -12.96
N ALA A 143 -12.86 -24.41 -13.54
CA ALA A 143 -12.27 -25.09 -14.68
C ALA A 143 -11.95 -24.08 -15.80
N GLY A 144 -10.75 -24.16 -16.35
CA GLY A 144 -10.27 -23.24 -17.39
C GLY A 144 -9.82 -21.88 -16.90
N ALA A 145 -9.80 -21.60 -15.58
CA ALA A 145 -9.30 -20.35 -15.06
C ALA A 145 -7.80 -20.20 -15.32
N LEU A 146 -7.41 -19.08 -15.91
CA LEU A 146 -6.01 -18.76 -16.21
C LEU A 146 -5.44 -17.84 -15.11
N PRO A 147 -4.23 -18.13 -14.60
CA PRO A 147 -3.58 -17.27 -13.64
C PRO A 147 -3.13 -15.95 -14.28
N VAL A 148 -3.40 -14.85 -13.59
CA VAL A 148 -3.13 -13.48 -14.06
C VAL A 148 -2.41 -12.67 -13.01
N MET A 149 -1.32 -12.01 -13.40
CA MET A 149 -0.65 -11.00 -12.59
C MET A 149 -1.33 -9.64 -12.79
N GLY A 150 -2.15 -9.21 -11.84
CA GLY A 150 -2.92 -7.96 -11.93
C GLY A 150 -2.10 -6.67 -12.03
N ARG A 151 -0.78 -6.74 -11.82
CA ARG A 151 0.15 -5.58 -11.95
C ARG A 151 0.61 -5.34 -13.39
N SER A 152 0.45 -6.29 -14.30
CA SER A 152 0.81 -6.14 -15.70
C SER A 152 -0.47 -6.00 -16.54
N VAL A 153 -0.71 -4.79 -17.06
CA VAL A 153 -1.82 -4.58 -18.02
C VAL A 153 -1.53 -5.26 -19.36
N LEU A 154 -0.25 -5.46 -19.68
CA LEU A 154 0.16 -6.19 -20.86
C LEU A 154 -0.22 -7.68 -20.77
N HIS A 155 -0.11 -8.27 -19.59
CA HIS A 155 -0.56 -9.63 -19.35
C HIS A 155 -2.07 -9.79 -19.66
N THR A 156 -2.88 -8.81 -19.24
CA THR A 156 -4.32 -8.80 -19.56
C THR A 156 -4.55 -8.66 -21.08
N ALA A 157 -3.75 -7.88 -21.78
CA ALA A 157 -3.82 -7.77 -23.24
C ALA A 157 -3.49 -9.12 -23.93
N LEU A 158 -2.49 -9.88 -23.44
CA LEU A 158 -2.18 -11.21 -23.99
C LEU A 158 -3.34 -12.20 -23.80
N LEU A 159 -4.06 -12.10 -22.69
CA LEU A 159 -5.29 -12.90 -22.47
C LEU A 159 -6.41 -12.50 -23.44
N ALA A 160 -6.56 -11.21 -23.73
CA ALA A 160 -7.51 -10.74 -24.74
C ALA A 160 -7.13 -11.26 -26.15
N ALA A 161 -5.84 -11.30 -26.49
CA ALA A 161 -5.39 -11.90 -27.74
C ALA A 161 -5.73 -13.39 -27.85
N GLN A 162 -5.56 -14.13 -26.76
CA GLN A 162 -5.99 -15.53 -26.68
C GLN A 162 -7.50 -15.66 -26.82
N ALA A 163 -8.28 -14.84 -26.10
CA ALA A 163 -9.74 -14.85 -26.18
C ALA A 163 -10.23 -14.59 -27.61
N ARG A 164 -9.60 -13.63 -28.32
CA ARG A 164 -9.91 -13.34 -29.72
C ARG A 164 -9.68 -14.57 -30.63
N ARG A 165 -8.56 -15.27 -30.47
CA ARG A 165 -8.24 -16.46 -31.29
C ARG A 165 -9.17 -17.65 -30.99
N LEU A 166 -9.66 -17.74 -29.77
CA LEU A 166 -10.55 -18.80 -29.34
C LEU A 166 -12.03 -18.41 -29.40
N GLU A 167 -12.32 -17.22 -29.97
CA GLU A 167 -13.68 -16.64 -30.10
C GLU A 167 -14.44 -16.57 -28.76
N LEU A 168 -13.70 -16.36 -27.65
CA LEU A 168 -14.30 -16.26 -26.32
C LEU A 168 -14.79 -14.84 -26.05
N THR A 169 -15.99 -14.72 -25.53
CA THR A 169 -16.55 -13.45 -25.02
C THR A 169 -16.36 -13.30 -23.51
N SER A 170 -16.04 -14.38 -22.82
CA SER A 170 -15.70 -14.38 -21.39
C SER A 170 -14.77 -15.53 -21.04
N ALA A 171 -13.99 -15.36 -19.96
CA ALA A 171 -13.20 -16.44 -19.36
C ALA A 171 -13.01 -16.20 -17.86
N PRO A 172 -12.90 -17.27 -17.06
CA PRO A 172 -12.50 -17.17 -15.67
C PRO A 172 -10.99 -16.87 -15.59
N LEU A 173 -10.60 -15.89 -14.78
CA LEU A 173 -9.22 -15.52 -14.51
C LEU A 173 -8.93 -15.72 -13.03
N PHE A 174 -7.84 -16.41 -12.71
CA PHE A 174 -7.34 -16.57 -11.36
C PHE A 174 -6.34 -15.46 -11.04
N MET A 175 -6.71 -14.57 -10.14
CA MET A 175 -5.86 -13.45 -9.72
C MET A 175 -4.76 -13.95 -8.80
N THR A 176 -3.49 -13.83 -9.21
CA THR A 176 -2.33 -14.25 -8.39
C THR A 176 -2.18 -13.44 -7.11
N SER A 177 -2.70 -12.20 -7.10
CA SER A 177 -2.84 -11.39 -5.88
C SER A 177 -4.21 -11.64 -5.27
N GLY A 178 -4.26 -12.39 -4.17
CA GLY A 178 -5.50 -12.66 -3.43
C GLY A 178 -6.14 -14.04 -3.69
N GLY A 179 -5.67 -14.82 -4.69
CA GLY A 179 -6.12 -16.20 -4.91
C GLY A 179 -7.60 -16.34 -5.33
N GLN A 180 -8.19 -15.29 -5.92
CA GLN A 180 -9.60 -15.28 -6.32
C GLN A 180 -9.76 -15.54 -7.82
N THR A 181 -10.83 -16.23 -8.19
CA THR A 181 -11.22 -16.38 -9.60
C THR A 181 -12.34 -15.42 -9.94
N MET A 182 -12.14 -14.62 -10.99
CA MET A 182 -13.06 -13.59 -11.46
C MET A 182 -13.36 -13.79 -12.94
N ASP A 183 -14.58 -13.41 -13.38
CA ASP A 183 -14.91 -13.43 -14.81
C ASP A 183 -14.37 -12.17 -15.48
N ALA A 184 -13.61 -12.36 -16.55
CA ALA A 184 -13.32 -11.32 -17.50
C ALA A 184 -14.27 -11.44 -18.71
N THR A 185 -14.75 -10.33 -19.23
CA THR A 185 -15.46 -10.27 -20.51
C THR A 185 -14.59 -9.60 -21.55
N PHE A 186 -14.71 -10.04 -22.79
CA PHE A 186 -13.91 -9.55 -23.92
C PHE A 186 -14.82 -9.04 -25.03
N ALA A 187 -14.51 -7.86 -25.54
CA ALA A 187 -15.14 -7.29 -26.73
C ALA A 187 -14.06 -6.85 -27.72
N PHE A 188 -14.31 -7.02 -29.01
CA PHE A 188 -13.37 -6.73 -30.06
C PHE A 188 -14.03 -5.81 -31.10
N ARG A 189 -13.38 -4.72 -31.46
CA ARG A 189 -13.82 -3.79 -32.51
C ARG A 189 -12.62 -3.32 -33.31
N GLY A 190 -12.49 -3.84 -34.55
CA GLY A 190 -11.31 -3.54 -35.38
C GLY A 190 -10.01 -3.92 -34.67
N ASP A 191 -9.11 -2.97 -34.55
CA ASP A 191 -7.81 -3.11 -33.90
C ASP A 191 -7.84 -2.87 -32.37
N THR A 192 -9.02 -2.82 -31.78
CA THR A 192 -9.16 -2.60 -30.33
C THR A 192 -9.78 -3.82 -29.66
N SER A 193 -9.16 -4.27 -28.58
CA SER A 193 -9.79 -5.19 -27.63
C SER A 193 -10.15 -4.46 -26.34
N THR A 194 -11.31 -4.78 -25.79
CA THR A 194 -11.77 -4.27 -24.50
C THR A 194 -11.94 -5.45 -23.57
N THR A 195 -11.20 -5.48 -22.48
CA THR A 195 -11.36 -6.46 -21.38
C THR A 195 -12.01 -5.77 -20.21
N THR A 196 -13.10 -6.33 -19.71
CA THR A 196 -13.70 -5.86 -18.44
C THR A 196 -13.48 -6.94 -17.38
N LEU A 197 -12.85 -6.55 -16.28
CA LEU A 197 -12.53 -7.41 -15.14
C LEU A 197 -12.84 -6.66 -13.85
N ALA A 198 -13.75 -7.21 -13.04
CA ALA A 198 -14.17 -6.58 -11.78
C ALA A 198 -14.64 -5.12 -11.91
N GLY A 199 -15.31 -4.79 -13.01
CA GLY A 199 -15.76 -3.42 -13.31
C GLY A 199 -14.66 -2.51 -13.88
N LEU A 200 -13.43 -2.95 -13.95
CA LEU A 200 -12.33 -2.23 -14.56
C LEU A 200 -12.28 -2.53 -16.06
N THR A 201 -12.26 -1.49 -16.88
CA THR A 201 -12.13 -1.59 -18.34
C THR A 201 -10.66 -1.36 -18.74
N ILE A 202 -10.10 -2.33 -19.47
CA ILE A 202 -8.74 -2.29 -20.02
C ILE A 202 -8.89 -2.37 -21.54
N GLN A 203 -8.43 -1.36 -22.25
CA GLN A 203 -8.46 -1.29 -23.71
C GLN A 203 -7.06 -1.49 -24.27
N ALA A 204 -6.89 -2.41 -25.19
CA ALA A 204 -5.62 -2.57 -25.92
C ALA A 204 -5.83 -2.25 -27.41
N ILE A 205 -4.99 -1.39 -27.95
CA ILE A 205 -4.91 -1.04 -29.36
C ILE A 205 -3.80 -1.88 -29.99
N TRP A 206 -4.12 -2.57 -31.05
CA TRP A 206 -3.25 -3.56 -31.69
C TRP A 206 -2.74 -3.08 -33.05
N ALA A 207 -1.49 -3.35 -33.35
CA ALA A 207 -0.93 -3.23 -34.69
C ALA A 207 -0.01 -4.42 -34.96
N ASN A 208 -0.16 -5.05 -36.13
CA ASN A 208 0.63 -6.23 -36.52
C ASN A 208 0.64 -7.36 -35.47
N GLY A 209 -0.52 -7.61 -34.83
CA GLY A 209 -0.68 -8.70 -33.87
C GLY A 209 -0.09 -8.46 -32.48
N VAL A 210 0.43 -7.25 -32.21
CA VAL A 210 0.97 -6.87 -30.89
C VAL A 210 0.29 -5.62 -30.36
N PRO A 211 0.09 -5.48 -29.04
CA PRO A 211 -0.46 -4.27 -28.46
C PRO A 211 0.56 -3.12 -28.61
N VAL A 212 0.12 -2.00 -29.14
CA VAL A 212 0.95 -0.78 -29.25
C VAL A 212 0.63 0.21 -28.15
N GLU A 213 -0.57 0.14 -27.63
CA GLU A 213 -1.03 0.97 -26.53
C GLU A 213 -2.09 0.22 -25.72
N ILE A 214 -2.03 0.34 -24.39
CA ILE A 214 -3.01 -0.22 -23.46
C ILE A 214 -3.45 0.89 -22.52
N LEU A 215 -4.76 1.06 -22.41
CA LEU A 215 -5.39 2.12 -21.62
C LEU A 215 -6.22 1.51 -20.50
N VAL A 216 -6.10 2.07 -19.32
CA VAL A 216 -6.99 1.82 -18.17
C VAL A 216 -7.57 3.17 -17.75
N PRO A 217 -8.64 3.65 -18.43
CA PRO A 217 -9.13 5.03 -18.26
C PRO A 217 -9.49 5.38 -16.83
N ALA A 218 -10.13 4.44 -16.11
CA ALA A 218 -10.52 4.64 -14.71
C ALA A 218 -9.32 4.83 -13.75
N GLN A 219 -8.11 4.49 -14.18
CA GLN A 219 -6.88 4.65 -13.39
C GLN A 219 -5.94 5.73 -13.96
N ASN A 220 -6.34 6.43 -15.02
CA ASN A 220 -5.46 7.32 -15.78
C ASN A 220 -4.10 6.66 -16.14
N LEU A 221 -4.14 5.32 -16.34
CA LEU A 221 -2.98 4.49 -16.63
C LEU A 221 -2.93 4.19 -18.13
N ARG A 222 -1.74 4.33 -18.68
CA ARG A 222 -1.46 4.09 -20.08
C ARG A 222 -0.15 3.33 -20.23
N ALA A 223 -0.14 2.19 -20.89
CA ALA A 223 1.09 1.51 -21.29
C ALA A 223 1.32 1.70 -22.78
N VAL A 224 2.48 2.21 -23.17
CA VAL A 224 2.82 2.52 -24.56
C VAL A 224 4.04 1.72 -24.97
N ARG A 225 3.97 1.09 -26.14
CA ARG A 225 5.11 0.44 -26.74
C ARG A 225 6.13 1.48 -27.19
N VAL A 226 7.38 1.29 -26.82
CA VAL A 226 8.51 2.14 -27.18
C VAL A 226 9.58 1.32 -27.93
N ALA A 227 10.61 1.99 -28.44
CA ALA A 227 11.74 1.30 -29.05
C ALA A 227 12.39 0.33 -28.03
N SER A 228 12.84 -0.84 -28.49
CA SER A 228 13.45 -1.85 -27.60
C SER A 228 14.76 -1.36 -26.93
N SER A 229 15.37 -0.31 -27.50
CA SER A 229 16.53 0.39 -26.94
C SER A 229 16.17 1.49 -25.94
N ALA A 230 14.87 1.76 -25.71
CA ALA A 230 14.46 2.76 -24.74
C ALA A 230 14.94 2.36 -23.34
N PRO A 231 15.40 3.33 -22.52
CA PRO A 231 15.88 3.03 -21.19
C PRO A 231 14.77 2.38 -20.35
N THR A 232 15.10 1.30 -19.69
CA THR A 232 14.27 0.72 -18.63
C THR A 232 14.39 1.61 -17.40
N LEU A 233 13.34 1.61 -16.57
CA LEU A 233 13.52 2.16 -15.23
C LEU A 233 14.68 1.45 -14.57
N PRO A 234 15.62 2.18 -13.96
CA PRO A 234 16.70 1.53 -13.24
C PRO A 234 16.10 0.59 -12.20
N SER A 235 16.61 -0.62 -12.12
CA SER A 235 16.32 -1.56 -11.02
C SER A 235 16.81 -1.01 -9.65
N THR A 236 17.50 0.12 -9.66
CA THR A 236 17.80 0.87 -8.47
C THR A 236 16.49 1.29 -7.82
N ALA A 237 16.10 0.54 -6.79
CA ALA A 237 15.37 1.18 -5.72
C ALA A 237 16.09 2.53 -5.51
N GLU A 238 15.37 3.64 -5.60
CA GLU A 238 15.91 4.91 -5.11
C GLU A 238 16.55 4.58 -3.78
N VAL A 239 17.86 4.79 -3.65
CA VAL A 239 18.53 4.56 -2.37
C VAL A 239 17.90 5.56 -1.43
N ILE A 240 16.87 5.07 -0.72
CA ILE A 240 16.14 5.90 0.22
C ILE A 240 17.12 6.26 1.32
N SER A 241 17.61 7.48 1.29
CA SER A 241 18.44 7.99 2.37
C SER A 241 17.55 8.48 3.50
N TYR A 242 17.71 7.89 4.66
CA TYR A 242 17.09 8.37 5.91
C TYR A 242 17.99 9.38 6.64
N ALA A 243 19.15 9.69 6.08
CA ALA A 243 20.12 10.65 6.64
C ALA A 243 19.55 12.05 6.78
N ALA A 244 20.02 12.77 7.79
CA ALA A 244 19.75 14.19 7.94
C ALA A 244 20.34 14.96 6.74
N PRO A 245 19.68 16.01 6.23
CA PRO A 245 20.27 16.91 5.24
C PRO A 245 21.61 17.48 5.74
N ALA A 246 22.54 17.76 4.83
CA ALA A 246 23.92 18.14 5.16
C ALA A 246 23.99 19.32 6.18
N ASN A 247 23.13 20.31 6.06
CA ASN A 247 23.11 21.49 6.92
C ASN A 247 21.99 21.47 7.97
N ALA A 248 21.45 20.30 8.29
CA ALA A 248 20.39 20.21 9.29
C ALA A 248 20.95 20.49 10.70
N PRO A 249 20.20 21.23 11.55
CA PRO A 249 20.57 21.46 12.95
C PRO A 249 20.33 20.21 13.82
N TYR A 250 20.27 19.04 13.23
CA TYR A 250 20.14 17.74 13.87
C TYR A 250 20.97 16.69 13.14
N THR A 251 21.24 15.59 13.80
CA THR A 251 21.87 14.38 13.24
C THR A 251 20.84 13.30 13.02
N SER A 252 21.19 12.30 12.23
CA SER A 252 20.47 11.02 12.12
C SER A 252 21.43 9.88 12.39
N GLU A 253 20.95 8.88 13.10
CA GLU A 253 21.65 7.65 13.46
C GLU A 253 20.75 6.48 13.11
N ASP A 254 21.23 5.54 12.31
CA ASP A 254 20.50 4.29 12.09
C ASP A 254 20.64 3.39 13.32
N VAL A 255 19.53 2.84 13.77
CA VAL A 255 19.46 2.03 14.99
C VAL A 255 18.81 0.68 14.72
N THR A 256 19.29 -0.33 15.45
CA THR A 256 18.69 -1.68 15.46
C THR A 256 18.08 -1.93 16.82
N ILE A 257 16.80 -2.20 16.87
CA ILE A 257 16.00 -2.32 18.08
C ILE A 257 15.65 -3.79 18.29
N PRO A 258 16.15 -4.45 19.32
CA PRO A 258 15.79 -5.83 19.62
C PRO A 258 14.36 -5.94 20.10
N THR A 259 13.67 -7.01 19.69
CA THR A 259 12.34 -7.35 20.20
C THR A 259 12.38 -8.63 21.02
N PRO A 260 11.46 -8.82 21.96
CA PRO A 260 11.39 -10.06 22.75
C PRO A 260 10.99 -11.29 21.93
N HIS A 261 10.58 -11.08 20.66
CA HIS A 261 10.15 -12.14 19.75
C HIS A 261 11.27 -12.66 18.83
N GLY A 262 12.53 -12.25 19.04
CA GLY A 262 13.71 -12.76 18.32
C GLY A 262 13.96 -12.14 16.93
N PHE A 263 13.25 -11.06 16.58
CA PHE A 263 13.55 -10.25 15.42
C PHE A 263 13.98 -8.84 15.84
N THR A 264 14.47 -8.04 14.89
CA THR A 264 14.87 -6.66 15.12
C THR A 264 14.04 -5.70 14.30
N LEU A 265 13.79 -4.51 14.84
CA LEU A 265 13.26 -3.38 14.11
C LEU A 265 14.42 -2.45 13.72
N ALA A 266 14.45 -2.01 12.48
CA ALA A 266 15.39 -1.03 12.00
C ALA A 266 14.76 0.35 12.04
N GLY A 267 15.50 1.33 12.54
CA GLY A 267 14.99 2.69 12.66
C GLY A 267 16.06 3.73 12.39
N THR A 268 15.64 4.99 12.39
CA THR A 268 16.53 6.16 12.36
C THR A 268 16.15 7.09 13.50
N LEU A 269 17.08 7.33 14.42
CA LEU A 269 16.96 8.31 15.48
C LEU A 269 17.50 9.66 14.97
N THR A 270 16.62 10.64 14.80
CA THR A 270 16.97 12.02 14.53
C THR A 270 17.17 12.75 15.87
N ARG A 271 18.33 13.41 16.08
CA ARG A 271 18.67 14.08 17.33
C ARG A 271 19.15 15.51 17.07
N PRO A 272 18.62 16.52 17.79
CA PRO A 272 19.08 17.91 17.69
C PRO A 272 20.59 18.05 17.97
N ARG A 273 21.28 18.90 17.20
CA ARG A 273 22.69 19.26 17.42
C ARG A 273 22.83 20.33 18.51
N GLY A 274 23.99 20.39 19.15
CA GLY A 274 24.31 21.46 20.11
C GLY A 274 23.49 21.42 21.41
N VAL A 275 22.70 20.39 21.63
CA VAL A 275 21.99 20.18 22.90
C VAL A 275 22.85 19.32 23.82
N SER A 276 23.27 19.89 24.94
CA SER A 276 23.91 19.14 26.01
C SER A 276 22.88 18.39 26.84
N GLY A 277 23.15 17.10 27.14
CA GLY A 277 22.29 16.30 28.00
C GLY A 277 21.20 15.52 27.22
N ARG A 278 20.22 15.02 27.99
CA ARG A 278 19.13 14.17 27.50
C ARG A 278 18.04 15.00 26.82
N VAL A 279 17.59 14.56 25.67
CA VAL A 279 16.53 15.22 24.91
C VAL A 279 15.21 14.46 24.96
N PRO A 280 14.06 15.15 24.90
CA PRO A 280 12.77 14.48 24.72
C PRO A 280 12.72 13.80 23.34
N VAL A 281 11.92 12.75 23.21
CA VAL A 281 11.81 11.98 21.97
C VAL A 281 10.35 11.66 21.61
N VAL A 282 10.06 11.69 20.32
CA VAL A 282 8.81 11.24 19.73
C VAL A 282 9.06 9.96 18.94
N VAL A 283 8.23 8.93 19.17
CA VAL A 283 8.18 7.71 18.35
C VAL A 283 7.06 7.87 17.33
N THR A 284 7.37 7.71 16.05
CA THR A 284 6.35 7.71 14.99
C THR A 284 5.83 6.29 14.74
N ILE A 285 4.53 6.17 14.49
CA ILE A 285 3.82 4.90 14.31
C ILE A 285 3.00 5.00 13.02
N SER A 286 3.31 4.15 12.06
CA SER A 286 2.73 4.15 10.72
C SER A 286 1.26 3.71 10.71
N GLY A 287 0.58 4.00 9.60
CA GLY A 287 -0.77 3.53 9.31
C GLY A 287 -0.81 2.09 8.77
N SER A 288 -1.96 1.73 8.20
CA SER A 288 -2.20 0.41 7.64
C SER A 288 -1.29 0.09 6.45
N GLY A 289 -0.90 -1.15 6.32
CA GLY A 289 -0.06 -1.63 5.23
C GLY A 289 1.42 -1.73 5.61
N PRO A 290 2.28 -2.31 4.72
CA PRO A 290 3.72 -2.41 4.94
C PRO A 290 4.35 -1.04 4.71
N GLN A 291 4.84 -0.40 5.76
CA GLN A 291 5.38 0.95 5.69
C GLN A 291 6.82 1.03 6.19
N ASP A 292 7.64 1.79 5.46
CA ASP A 292 8.98 2.13 5.91
C ASP A 292 8.92 3.19 7.04
N ARG A 293 10.07 3.48 7.62
CA ARG A 293 10.23 4.43 8.73
C ARG A 293 9.80 5.87 8.41
N ASP A 294 9.68 6.24 7.14
CA ASP A 294 9.17 7.55 6.70
C ASP A 294 7.67 7.52 6.39
N SER A 295 7.03 6.33 6.45
CA SER A 295 5.62 6.10 6.09
C SER A 295 5.31 6.52 4.64
N ARG A 296 6.20 6.15 3.70
CA ARG A 296 6.04 6.48 2.28
C ARG A 296 4.92 5.67 1.65
N ILE A 297 4.22 6.31 0.73
CA ILE A 297 3.20 5.67 -0.11
C ILE A 297 3.70 5.68 -1.55
N ALA A 298 3.88 4.51 -2.15
CA ALA A 298 4.49 4.38 -3.48
C ALA A 298 3.76 5.14 -4.60
N THR A 299 2.43 5.30 -4.47
CA THR A 299 1.59 6.02 -5.42
C THR A 299 1.57 7.54 -5.20
N VAL A 300 2.16 8.04 -4.11
CA VAL A 300 2.21 9.48 -3.79
C VAL A 300 3.68 9.90 -3.74
N ARG A 301 4.20 10.33 -4.90
CA ARG A 301 5.61 10.66 -5.06
C ARG A 301 6.05 11.77 -4.10
N GLY A 302 7.17 11.54 -3.39
CA GLY A 302 7.74 12.52 -2.47
C GLY A 302 7.08 12.55 -1.09
N TYR A 303 5.97 11.84 -0.89
CA TYR A 303 5.31 11.75 0.41
C TYR A 303 6.18 10.96 1.40
N ALA A 304 6.57 11.61 2.48
CA ALA A 304 7.38 11.05 3.56
C ALA A 304 7.05 11.78 4.88
N PRO A 305 5.83 11.62 5.41
CA PRO A 305 5.30 12.45 6.49
C PRO A 305 6.16 12.40 7.75
N PHE A 306 6.67 11.23 8.13
CA PHE A 306 7.49 11.12 9.32
C PHE A 306 8.87 11.76 9.16
N ARG A 307 9.39 11.88 7.94
CA ARG A 307 10.57 12.69 7.65
C ARG A 307 10.30 14.18 7.84
N ASP A 308 9.13 14.67 7.38
CA ASP A 308 8.71 16.05 7.55
C ASP A 308 8.55 16.42 9.04
N PHE A 309 7.94 15.51 9.84
CA PHE A 309 7.86 15.67 11.28
C PHE A 309 9.24 15.62 11.96
N ALA A 310 10.12 14.70 11.54
CA ALA A 310 11.46 14.58 12.11
C ALA A 310 12.31 15.83 11.85
N ASP A 311 12.24 16.42 10.64
CA ASP A 311 12.89 17.70 10.33
C ASP A 311 12.34 18.83 11.22
N THR A 312 11.01 18.93 11.30
CA THR A 312 10.34 20.00 12.07
C THR A 312 10.66 19.91 13.57
N LEU A 313 10.56 18.71 14.15
CA LEU A 313 10.81 18.48 15.58
C LEU A 313 12.30 18.57 15.94
N GLY A 314 13.17 18.06 15.08
CA GLY A 314 14.62 18.16 15.24
C GLY A 314 15.09 19.61 15.32
N ARG A 315 14.52 20.51 14.52
CA ARG A 315 14.74 21.96 14.58
C ARG A 315 14.21 22.62 15.87
N ARG A 316 13.30 21.96 16.56
CA ARG A 316 12.65 22.43 17.81
C ARG A 316 13.21 21.79 19.07
N GLY A 317 14.33 21.06 18.96
CA GLY A 317 15.00 20.45 20.12
C GLY A 317 14.40 19.12 20.59
N ILE A 318 13.57 18.47 19.78
CA ILE A 318 12.95 17.18 20.08
C ILE A 318 13.54 16.11 19.15
N ALA A 319 14.02 15.00 19.71
CA ALA A 319 14.44 13.84 18.93
C ALA A 319 13.22 13.10 18.36
N VAL A 320 13.43 12.40 17.25
CA VAL A 320 12.39 11.56 16.63
C VAL A 320 12.97 10.19 16.28
N LEU A 321 12.35 9.14 16.77
CA LEU A 321 12.62 7.78 16.35
C LEU A 321 11.55 7.33 15.37
N ARG A 322 11.96 7.07 14.12
CA ARG A 322 11.17 6.49 13.04
C ARG A 322 11.68 5.08 12.80
N TYR A 323 10.82 4.11 12.59
CA TYR A 323 11.23 2.71 12.38
C TYR A 323 10.42 2.05 11.27
N ASP A 324 11.04 1.09 10.57
CA ASP A 324 10.38 0.25 9.58
C ASP A 324 9.46 -0.75 10.31
N ASP A 325 8.25 -0.94 9.83
CA ASP A 325 7.36 -1.98 10.37
C ASP A 325 8.03 -3.35 10.37
N ARG A 326 7.61 -4.27 11.25
CA ARG A 326 8.09 -5.65 11.23
C ARG A 326 7.97 -6.27 9.83
N GLY A 327 9.02 -6.92 9.34
CA GLY A 327 9.07 -7.53 8.01
C GLY A 327 9.10 -6.54 6.84
N VAL A 328 9.36 -5.26 7.10
CA VAL A 328 9.48 -4.21 6.09
C VAL A 328 10.89 -3.59 6.15
N GLY A 329 11.39 -3.15 5.00
CA GLY A 329 12.69 -2.47 4.91
C GLY A 329 13.81 -3.32 5.50
N ALA A 330 14.51 -2.78 6.49
CA ALA A 330 15.58 -3.47 7.22
C ALA A 330 15.10 -4.14 8.54
N SER A 331 13.81 -4.01 8.90
CA SER A 331 13.22 -4.73 10.03
C SER A 331 12.99 -6.19 9.67
N GLY A 332 13.64 -7.13 10.37
CA GLY A 332 13.57 -8.53 10.00
C GLY A 332 14.16 -9.47 11.02
N GLY A 333 14.21 -10.75 10.64
CA GLY A 333 14.67 -11.85 11.47
C GLY A 333 13.61 -12.92 11.67
N LYS A 334 13.95 -14.00 12.39
CA LYS A 334 13.02 -15.08 12.68
C LYS A 334 11.87 -14.56 13.55
N GLY A 335 10.64 -14.64 13.04
CA GLY A 335 9.45 -14.18 13.75
C GLY A 335 8.93 -12.80 13.34
N ALA A 336 9.61 -12.08 12.46
CA ALA A 336 9.15 -10.81 11.89
C ALA A 336 8.01 -10.99 10.88
N LEU A 337 7.07 -11.90 11.14
CA LEU A 337 5.97 -12.20 10.22
C LEU A 337 4.90 -11.11 10.32
N ARG A 338 4.86 -10.25 9.30
CA ARG A 338 3.84 -9.21 9.19
C ARG A 338 2.46 -9.78 8.88
N ASP A 339 2.38 -10.77 8.01
CA ASP A 339 1.11 -11.31 7.49
C ASP A 339 0.21 -11.95 8.55
N THR A 340 0.78 -12.29 9.71
CA THR A 340 0.06 -12.82 10.88
C THR A 340 -0.05 -11.83 12.02
N ALA A 341 0.55 -10.64 11.91
CA ALA A 341 0.55 -9.62 12.95
C ALA A 341 -0.79 -8.85 12.97
N THR A 342 -1.16 -8.36 14.13
CA THR A 342 -2.34 -7.52 14.37
C THR A 342 -1.92 -6.15 14.85
N SER A 343 -2.85 -5.19 14.96
CA SER A 343 -2.56 -3.89 15.57
C SER A 343 -2.07 -4.02 17.04
N ALA A 344 -2.44 -5.09 17.76
CA ALA A 344 -1.88 -5.37 19.08
C ALA A 344 -0.42 -5.82 19.02
N ASP A 345 -0.05 -6.62 18.02
CA ASP A 345 1.34 -7.02 17.80
C ASP A 345 2.21 -5.80 17.42
N PHE A 346 1.68 -4.86 16.65
CA PHE A 346 2.35 -3.58 16.35
C PHE A 346 2.47 -2.69 17.60
N ALA A 347 1.49 -2.71 18.52
CA ALA A 347 1.62 -2.01 19.80
C ALA A 347 2.73 -2.62 20.67
N ALA A 348 2.97 -3.94 20.60
CA ALA A 348 4.11 -4.60 21.27
C ALA A 348 5.45 -4.20 20.63
N ASP A 349 5.49 -3.95 19.32
CA ASP A 349 6.67 -3.36 18.65
C ASP A 349 6.96 -1.96 19.17
N VAL A 350 5.94 -1.10 19.31
CA VAL A 350 6.08 0.22 19.92
C VAL A 350 6.63 0.12 21.34
N ALA A 351 6.17 -0.85 22.14
CA ALA A 351 6.70 -1.08 23.49
C ALA A 351 8.19 -1.44 23.47
N SER A 352 8.64 -2.25 22.48
CA SER A 352 10.06 -2.57 22.29
C SER A 352 10.88 -1.32 21.92
N VAL A 353 10.34 -0.46 21.03
CA VAL A 353 10.94 0.82 20.65
C VAL A 353 11.08 1.75 21.88
N VAL A 354 10.03 1.87 22.68
CA VAL A 354 10.05 2.68 23.92
C VAL A 354 11.04 2.11 24.94
N ALA A 355 11.10 0.78 25.10
CA ALA A 355 12.07 0.13 25.99
C ALA A 355 13.51 0.43 25.53
N TYR A 356 13.80 0.30 24.25
CA TYR A 356 15.10 0.66 23.67
C TYR A 356 15.47 2.12 23.96
N LEU A 357 14.55 3.08 23.73
CA LEU A 357 14.82 4.49 24.00
C LEU A 357 15.15 4.77 25.46
N ARG A 358 14.57 4.01 26.38
CA ARG A 358 14.86 4.13 27.83
C ARG A 358 16.26 3.67 28.21
N THR A 359 16.92 2.86 27.41
CA THR A 359 18.32 2.46 27.63
C THR A 359 19.32 3.48 27.10
N ARG A 360 18.86 4.43 26.28
CA ARG A 360 19.74 5.42 25.63
C ARG A 360 20.18 6.50 26.62
N PRO A 361 21.50 6.78 26.75
CA PRO A 361 22.01 7.79 27.67
C PRO A 361 21.72 9.24 27.25
N ASP A 362 21.43 9.44 25.95
CA ASP A 362 21.18 10.74 25.32
C ASP A 362 19.67 11.06 25.19
N VAL A 363 18.77 10.16 25.63
CA VAL A 363 17.33 10.33 25.62
C VAL A 363 16.81 10.55 27.05
N ASP A 364 15.88 11.47 27.21
CA ASP A 364 15.15 11.62 28.46
C ASP A 364 14.01 10.60 28.53
N SER A 365 14.23 9.54 29.27
CA SER A 365 13.29 8.43 29.42
C SER A 365 11.93 8.83 30.04
N THR A 366 11.84 10.01 30.66
CA THR A 366 10.60 10.56 31.23
C THR A 366 9.80 11.43 30.26
N ARG A 367 10.39 11.74 29.08
CA ARG A 367 9.80 12.63 28.06
C ARG A 367 9.70 11.94 26.71
N ILE A 368 9.11 10.74 26.69
CA ILE A 368 8.83 9.96 25.47
C ILE A 368 7.37 10.17 25.09
N ALA A 369 7.11 10.63 23.87
CA ALA A 369 5.77 10.75 23.30
C ALA A 369 5.57 9.76 22.13
N LEU A 370 4.33 9.35 21.89
CA LEU A 370 3.93 8.53 20.74
C LEU A 370 3.14 9.37 19.76
N MET A 371 3.41 9.23 18.47
CA MET A 371 2.70 9.93 17.38
C MET A 371 2.30 8.92 16.31
N GLY A 372 0.99 8.63 16.20
CA GLY A 372 0.45 7.65 15.27
C GLY A 372 -0.44 8.26 14.21
N HIS A 373 -0.25 7.82 12.95
CA HIS A 373 -1.06 8.22 11.80
C HIS A 373 -2.02 7.12 11.39
N SER A 374 -3.28 7.45 11.10
CA SER A 374 -4.28 6.50 10.62
C SER A 374 -4.44 5.31 11.61
N GLU A 375 -4.19 4.05 11.22
CA GLU A 375 -4.14 2.90 12.12
C GLU A 375 -3.11 3.09 13.25
N GLY A 376 -2.01 3.81 13.00
CA GLY A 376 -1.09 4.22 14.06
C GLY A 376 -1.75 5.04 15.17
N GLY A 377 -2.85 5.76 14.84
CA GLY A 377 -3.72 6.43 15.80
C GLY A 377 -4.59 5.48 16.64
N LEU A 378 -4.70 4.19 16.28
CA LEU A 378 -5.22 3.11 17.10
C LEU A 378 -4.10 2.44 17.92
N ILE A 379 -2.93 2.24 17.30
CA ILE A 379 -1.78 1.55 17.89
C ILE A 379 -1.15 2.38 19.02
N ALA A 380 -0.97 3.69 18.82
CA ALA A 380 -0.40 4.58 19.83
C ALA A 380 -1.18 4.58 21.15
N PRO A 381 -2.53 4.68 21.15
CA PRO A 381 -3.34 4.50 22.36
C PRO A 381 -3.18 3.13 23.01
N LEU A 382 -3.12 2.03 22.23
CA LEU A 382 -2.90 0.67 22.78
C LEU A 382 -1.58 0.61 23.57
N ALA A 383 -0.49 1.12 22.99
CA ALA A 383 0.82 1.15 23.64
C ALA A 383 0.84 2.10 24.87
N ALA A 384 0.26 3.30 24.75
CA ALA A 384 0.24 4.29 25.83
C ALA A 384 -0.66 3.88 27.01
N ALA A 385 -1.76 3.17 26.74
CA ALA A 385 -2.62 2.65 27.83
C ALA A 385 -1.96 1.50 28.60
N ALA A 386 -0.99 0.81 28.00
CA ALA A 386 -0.21 -0.24 28.64
C ALA A 386 1.03 0.30 29.40
N ASP A 387 1.47 1.53 29.11
CA ASP A 387 2.66 2.15 29.76
C ASP A 387 2.37 3.60 30.18
N ALA A 388 2.00 3.77 31.43
CA ALA A 388 1.69 5.09 32.00
C ALA A 388 2.88 6.09 32.00
N ARG A 389 4.10 5.62 31.73
CA ARG A 389 5.31 6.46 31.63
C ARG A 389 5.47 7.10 30.25
N VAL A 390 4.62 6.75 29.27
CA VAL A 390 4.49 7.54 28.04
C VAL A 390 3.97 8.91 28.39
N ARG A 391 4.72 9.95 28.00
CA ARG A 391 4.47 11.34 28.47
C ARG A 391 3.31 12.00 27.74
N ALA A 392 3.11 11.71 26.45
CA ALA A 392 2.10 12.32 25.61
C ALA A 392 1.77 11.45 24.39
N VAL A 393 0.59 11.68 23.80
CA VAL A 393 0.13 10.96 22.60
C VAL A 393 -0.37 11.98 21.55
N VAL A 394 0.06 11.82 20.30
CA VAL A 394 -0.43 12.58 19.14
C VAL A 394 -1.15 11.62 18.21
N LEU A 395 -2.39 11.92 17.88
CA LEU A 395 -3.22 11.15 16.95
C LEU A 395 -3.40 11.96 15.67
N LEU A 396 -2.81 11.50 14.59
CA LEU A 396 -2.90 12.11 13.26
C LEU A 396 -3.92 11.33 12.43
N ALA A 397 -5.08 11.90 12.15
CA ALA A 397 -6.19 11.23 11.44
C ALA A 397 -6.53 9.85 12.04
N GLY A 398 -6.53 9.74 13.39
CA GLY A 398 -6.75 8.49 14.11
C GLY A 398 -8.23 8.07 14.16
N PRO A 399 -8.54 6.75 14.08
CA PRO A 399 -9.91 6.26 14.03
C PRO A 399 -10.60 6.29 15.41
N ALA A 400 -11.89 6.66 15.41
CA ALA A 400 -12.80 6.45 16.54
C ALA A 400 -13.71 5.23 16.34
N TYR A 401 -13.92 4.85 15.09
CA TYR A 401 -14.76 3.73 14.73
C TYR A 401 -13.91 2.48 14.49
N ASN A 402 -14.52 1.30 14.70
CA ASN A 402 -13.86 0.04 14.38
C ASN A 402 -13.63 -0.09 12.87
N GLY A 403 -12.68 -0.95 12.51
CA GLY A 403 -12.31 -1.14 11.12
C GLY A 403 -13.46 -1.58 10.21
N ARG A 404 -14.44 -2.33 10.73
CA ARG A 404 -15.61 -2.74 9.95
C ARG A 404 -16.39 -1.51 9.45
N ARG A 405 -16.75 -0.59 10.34
CA ARG A 405 -17.49 0.62 9.97
C ARG A 405 -16.69 1.50 9.01
N ILE A 406 -15.39 1.62 9.21
CA ILE A 406 -14.50 2.37 8.32
C ILE A 406 -14.47 1.74 6.92
N LEU A 407 -14.29 0.42 6.83
CA LEU A 407 -14.22 -0.29 5.55
C LEU A 407 -15.57 -0.30 4.82
N GLU A 408 -16.69 -0.44 5.53
CA GLU A 408 -18.03 -0.31 4.92
C GLU A 408 -18.22 1.07 4.30
N TYR A 409 -17.84 2.12 5.01
CA TYR A 409 -17.88 3.50 4.51
C TYR A 409 -16.98 3.71 3.29
N GLN A 410 -15.72 3.30 3.36
CA GLN A 410 -14.75 3.45 2.27
C GLN A 410 -15.15 2.64 1.02
N ASN A 411 -15.69 1.42 1.19
CA ASN A 411 -16.24 0.65 0.07
C ASN A 411 -17.46 1.35 -0.53
N GLY A 412 -18.34 1.91 0.30
CA GLY A 412 -19.49 2.70 -0.15
C GLY A 412 -19.09 3.90 -1.01
N LEU A 413 -18.06 4.64 -0.59
CA LEU A 413 -17.48 5.73 -1.38
C LEU A 413 -16.90 5.25 -2.71
N GLY A 414 -16.11 4.18 -2.68
CA GLY A 414 -15.54 3.58 -3.88
C GLY A 414 -16.60 3.16 -4.89
N ILE A 415 -17.66 2.49 -4.43
CA ILE A 415 -18.79 2.07 -5.28
C ILE A 415 -19.53 3.29 -5.84
N ALA A 416 -19.73 4.33 -5.03
CA ALA A 416 -20.39 5.56 -5.48
C ALA A 416 -19.59 6.29 -6.58
N ALA A 417 -18.27 6.33 -6.43
CA ALA A 417 -17.37 6.99 -7.36
C ALA A 417 -17.05 6.15 -8.62
N ALA A 418 -17.39 4.85 -8.65
CA ALA A 418 -17.07 3.97 -9.78
C ALA A 418 -17.79 4.41 -11.06
N PRO A 419 -17.06 4.70 -12.16
CA PRO A 419 -17.67 5.16 -13.40
C PRO A 419 -18.39 4.01 -14.11
N GLY A 420 -19.43 4.34 -14.89
CA GLY A 420 -20.13 3.38 -15.78
C GLY A 420 -21.04 2.38 -15.07
N LEU A 421 -21.21 2.44 -13.76
CA LEU A 421 -22.18 1.62 -13.03
C LEU A 421 -23.54 2.29 -13.00
N SER A 422 -24.60 1.54 -13.27
CA SER A 422 -25.98 1.94 -12.97
C SER A 422 -26.24 1.89 -11.47
N ASP A 423 -27.28 2.60 -10.98
CA ASP A 423 -27.67 2.59 -9.57
C ASP A 423 -27.98 1.18 -9.08
N ARG A 424 -28.68 0.38 -9.89
CA ARG A 424 -28.94 -1.05 -9.58
C ARG A 424 -27.65 -1.87 -9.39
N GLN A 425 -26.62 -1.61 -10.20
CA GLN A 425 -25.31 -2.28 -10.05
C GLN A 425 -24.61 -1.80 -8.78
N ARG A 426 -24.66 -0.51 -8.48
CA ARG A 426 -24.11 0.06 -7.23
C ARG A 426 -24.78 -0.56 -6.00
N ASP A 427 -26.11 -0.68 -6.00
CA ASP A 427 -26.87 -1.27 -4.89
C ASP A 427 -26.55 -2.76 -4.73
N SER A 428 -26.44 -3.49 -5.85
CA SER A 428 -26.00 -4.89 -5.83
C SER A 428 -24.62 -5.04 -5.23
N LEU A 429 -23.65 -4.19 -5.61
CA LEU A 429 -22.29 -4.20 -5.04
C LEU A 429 -22.30 -3.85 -3.54
N ARG A 430 -23.04 -2.82 -3.13
CA ARG A 430 -23.18 -2.44 -1.70
C ARG A 430 -23.70 -3.61 -0.87
N ALA A 431 -24.68 -4.34 -1.38
CA ALA A 431 -25.25 -5.50 -0.69
C ALA A 431 -24.23 -6.64 -0.47
N THR A 432 -23.17 -6.73 -1.28
CA THR A 432 -22.12 -7.76 -1.13
C THR A 432 -21.05 -7.39 -0.10
N VAL A 433 -20.87 -6.10 0.22
CA VAL A 433 -19.78 -5.61 1.07
C VAL A 433 -19.77 -6.29 2.46
N PRO A 434 -20.88 -6.43 3.20
CA PRO A 434 -20.83 -7.05 4.53
C PRO A 434 -20.30 -8.49 4.51
N ALA A 435 -20.80 -9.32 3.58
CA ALA A 435 -20.36 -10.71 3.46
C ALA A 435 -18.89 -10.83 3.03
N ALA A 436 -18.42 -9.91 2.18
CA ALA A 436 -17.02 -9.84 1.77
C ALA A 436 -16.12 -9.47 2.93
N LEU A 437 -16.50 -8.49 3.76
CA LEU A 437 -15.76 -8.12 4.98
C LEU A 437 -15.75 -9.26 6.00
N ASP A 438 -16.86 -10.00 6.17
CA ASP A 438 -16.90 -11.18 7.03
C ASP A 438 -15.94 -12.28 6.56
N SER A 439 -15.87 -12.51 5.25
CA SER A 439 -14.91 -13.45 4.67
C SER A 439 -13.47 -13.01 4.91
N LEU A 440 -13.18 -11.72 4.70
CA LEU A 440 -11.87 -11.15 4.92
C LEU A 440 -11.46 -11.23 6.40
N ALA A 441 -12.37 -10.95 7.33
CA ALA A 441 -12.11 -11.04 8.76
C ALA A 441 -11.72 -12.48 9.20
N ARG A 442 -12.37 -13.48 8.61
CA ARG A 442 -12.07 -14.89 8.89
C ARG A 442 -10.74 -15.37 8.28
N SER A 443 -10.36 -14.82 7.16
CA SER A 443 -9.20 -15.27 6.38
C SER A 443 -7.93 -14.48 6.66
N ASN A 444 -8.04 -13.31 7.25
CA ASN A 444 -6.91 -12.43 7.53
C ASN A 444 -6.95 -12.00 9.01
N ARG A 445 -5.96 -12.44 9.79
CA ARG A 445 -5.90 -12.19 11.23
C ARG A 445 -5.85 -10.70 11.58
N TRP A 446 -5.08 -9.92 10.83
CA TRP A 446 -5.01 -8.47 11.02
C TRP A 446 -6.36 -7.80 10.76
N MET A 447 -7.01 -8.13 9.63
CA MET A 447 -8.33 -7.59 9.30
C MET A 447 -9.39 -7.98 10.31
N GLY A 448 -9.39 -9.23 10.78
CA GLY A 448 -10.30 -9.68 11.83
C GLY A 448 -10.13 -8.87 13.11
N TYR A 449 -8.89 -8.66 13.54
CA TYR A 449 -8.58 -7.85 14.72
C TYR A 449 -8.97 -6.37 14.52
N PHE A 450 -8.56 -5.76 13.40
CA PHE A 450 -8.87 -4.36 13.07
C PHE A 450 -10.37 -4.10 13.02
N MET A 451 -11.14 -4.99 12.38
CA MET A 451 -12.60 -4.85 12.29
C MET A 451 -13.32 -5.04 13.62
N ALA A 452 -12.78 -5.87 14.51
CA ALA A 452 -13.39 -6.15 15.82
C ALA A 452 -13.00 -5.14 16.90
N THR A 453 -11.86 -4.44 16.76
CA THR A 453 -11.32 -3.57 17.81
C THR A 453 -12.18 -2.32 17.98
N ASP A 454 -12.55 -2.00 19.23
CA ASP A 454 -13.15 -0.70 19.61
C ASP A 454 -12.05 0.31 19.99
N PRO A 455 -11.76 1.32 19.14
CA PRO A 455 -10.76 2.34 19.46
C PRO A 455 -11.14 3.17 20.68
N LEU A 456 -12.43 3.37 20.93
CA LEU A 456 -12.91 4.19 22.04
C LEU A 456 -12.69 3.51 23.38
N ALA A 457 -12.76 2.17 23.45
CA ALA A 457 -12.46 1.42 24.66
C ALA A 457 -11.02 1.71 25.14
N THR A 458 -10.06 1.76 24.22
CA THR A 458 -8.66 2.10 24.53
C THR A 458 -8.50 3.60 24.79
N ALA A 459 -9.12 4.46 23.99
CA ALA A 459 -9.04 5.91 24.14
C ALA A 459 -9.51 6.38 25.53
N ARG A 460 -10.58 5.79 26.07
CA ARG A 460 -11.10 6.08 27.44
C ARG A 460 -10.11 5.74 28.57
N ARG A 461 -9.11 4.92 28.29
CA ARG A 461 -8.07 4.53 29.28
C ARG A 461 -6.91 5.52 29.34
N LEU A 462 -6.74 6.38 28.33
CA LEU A 462 -5.64 7.35 28.30
C LEU A 462 -5.79 8.42 29.39
N ARG A 463 -4.72 8.65 30.11
CA ARG A 463 -4.60 9.71 31.14
C ARG A 463 -3.56 10.75 30.77
N GLN A 464 -2.68 10.43 29.83
CA GLN A 464 -1.65 11.31 29.29
C GLN A 464 -2.28 12.49 28.54
N PRO A 465 -1.57 13.61 28.36
CA PRO A 465 -1.93 14.65 27.40
C PRO A 465 -2.08 14.05 25.99
N VAL A 466 -3.18 14.38 25.30
CA VAL A 466 -3.47 13.91 23.93
C VAL A 466 -3.69 15.11 23.02
N LEU A 467 -3.01 15.11 21.88
CA LEU A 467 -3.32 15.98 20.75
C LEU A 467 -3.98 15.14 19.64
N ILE A 468 -5.16 15.53 19.23
CA ILE A 468 -5.87 14.98 18.08
C ILE A 468 -5.78 15.98 16.94
N VAL A 469 -5.25 15.55 15.79
CA VAL A 469 -5.07 16.33 14.57
C VAL A 469 -5.92 15.71 13.47
N GLN A 470 -6.80 16.49 12.86
CA GLN A 470 -7.74 16.00 11.86
C GLN A 470 -7.90 16.98 10.70
N GLY A 471 -7.78 16.48 9.49
CA GLY A 471 -8.12 17.22 8.28
C GLY A 471 -9.64 17.25 8.04
N ASN A 472 -10.18 18.39 7.62
CA ASN A 472 -11.61 18.51 7.37
C ASN A 472 -12.06 17.90 6.04
N THR A 473 -11.13 17.59 5.14
CA THR A 473 -11.41 16.92 3.87
C THR A 473 -10.98 15.44 3.88
N ASP A 474 -10.68 14.89 5.06
CA ASP A 474 -10.36 13.47 5.21
C ASP A 474 -11.58 12.59 4.89
N MET A 475 -11.49 11.84 3.79
CA MET A 475 -12.52 10.89 3.35
C MET A 475 -12.24 9.45 3.75
N GLN A 476 -11.13 9.17 4.45
CA GLN A 476 -10.78 7.82 4.89
C GLN A 476 -11.14 7.60 6.37
N VAL A 477 -10.70 8.51 7.22
CA VAL A 477 -11.12 8.64 8.62
C VAL A 477 -11.84 9.97 8.75
N THR A 478 -13.15 9.91 8.71
CA THR A 478 -13.99 11.10 8.58
C THR A 478 -13.85 12.07 9.77
N PRO A 479 -13.97 13.39 9.54
CA PRO A 479 -13.62 14.41 10.52
C PRO A 479 -14.35 14.28 11.87
N GLU A 480 -15.59 13.81 11.90
CA GLU A 480 -16.36 13.61 13.14
C GLU A 480 -15.76 12.54 14.06
N GLN A 481 -14.89 11.68 13.56
CA GLN A 481 -14.21 10.68 14.39
C GLN A 481 -13.25 11.34 15.40
N ALA A 482 -12.64 12.46 15.03
CA ALA A 482 -11.79 13.22 15.95
C ALA A 482 -12.58 13.84 17.11
N ASP A 483 -13.82 14.33 16.86
CA ASP A 483 -14.70 14.82 17.93
C ASP A 483 -15.15 13.68 18.84
N THR A 484 -15.46 12.53 18.24
CA THR A 484 -15.86 11.32 18.96
C THR A 484 -14.74 10.85 19.91
N LEU A 485 -13.47 10.79 19.41
CA LEU A 485 -12.31 10.49 20.26
C LEU A 485 -12.15 11.48 21.41
N ALA A 486 -12.17 12.79 21.09
CA ALA A 486 -12.00 13.84 22.09
C ALA A 486 -13.08 13.78 23.18
N SER A 487 -14.33 13.60 22.75
CA SER A 487 -15.49 13.49 23.66
C SER A 487 -15.39 12.25 24.56
N ALA A 488 -15.02 11.09 23.99
CA ALA A 488 -14.87 9.85 24.75
C ALA A 488 -13.77 9.93 25.80
N MET A 489 -12.61 10.51 25.47
CA MET A 489 -11.50 10.72 26.40
C MET A 489 -11.87 11.68 27.53
N ARG A 490 -12.52 12.82 27.20
CA ARG A 490 -12.95 13.81 28.19
C ARG A 490 -14.02 13.25 29.13
N ALA A 491 -15.01 12.54 28.60
CA ALA A 491 -16.04 11.86 29.39
C ALA A 491 -15.46 10.81 30.34
N ALA A 492 -14.33 10.19 29.95
CA ALA A 492 -13.59 9.27 30.81
C ALA A 492 -12.63 9.97 31.81
N GLY A 493 -12.70 11.31 31.94
CA GLY A 493 -11.96 12.10 32.91
C GLY A 493 -10.59 12.62 32.45
N ASN A 494 -10.19 12.43 31.19
CA ASN A 494 -8.97 13.02 30.68
C ASN A 494 -9.20 14.52 30.35
N ARG A 495 -8.69 15.42 31.18
CA ARG A 495 -8.82 16.87 31.00
C ARG A 495 -7.76 17.48 30.08
N GLN A 496 -6.78 16.69 29.63
CA GLN A 496 -5.64 17.15 28.83
C GLN A 496 -5.79 16.70 27.34
N VAL A 497 -7.00 16.86 26.78
CA VAL A 497 -7.29 16.52 25.38
C VAL A 497 -7.42 17.78 24.57
N THR A 498 -6.51 17.94 23.62
CA THR A 498 -6.52 19.04 22.63
C THR A 498 -6.94 18.49 21.28
N LEU A 499 -7.93 19.11 20.64
CA LEU A 499 -8.35 18.82 19.28
C LEU A 499 -7.97 19.99 18.37
N ARG A 500 -7.39 19.67 17.21
CA ARG A 500 -7.06 20.63 16.15
C ARG A 500 -7.59 20.12 14.82
N ARG A 501 -8.38 20.94 14.14
CA ARG A 501 -8.93 20.67 12.82
C ARG A 501 -8.32 21.60 11.79
N PHE A 502 -8.13 21.08 10.58
CA PHE A 502 -7.46 21.81 9.50
C PHE A 502 -8.33 21.81 8.24
N PRO A 503 -8.93 22.96 7.87
CA PRO A 503 -9.68 23.08 6.62
C PRO A 503 -8.82 22.75 5.40
N GLY A 504 -9.36 22.02 4.42
CA GLY A 504 -8.67 21.67 3.19
C GLY A 504 -7.47 20.72 3.37
N VAL A 505 -7.39 20.00 4.49
CA VAL A 505 -6.39 18.95 4.74
C VAL A 505 -7.04 17.59 4.60
N ASN A 506 -6.42 16.71 3.81
CA ASN A 506 -6.86 15.32 3.59
C ASN A 506 -6.29 14.35 4.63
N HIS A 507 -6.57 13.05 4.44
CA HIS A 507 -6.08 11.97 5.30
C HIS A 507 -4.56 11.89 5.44
N LEU A 508 -3.82 12.24 4.39
CA LEU A 508 -2.35 12.24 4.37
C LEU A 508 -1.75 13.53 4.95
N LEU A 509 -2.56 14.39 5.53
CA LEU A 509 -2.17 15.70 6.07
C LEU A 509 -1.65 16.68 5.00
N LEU A 510 -2.03 16.46 3.74
CA LEU A 510 -1.69 17.30 2.60
C LEU A 510 -2.74 18.39 2.38
N ASN A 511 -2.34 19.46 1.69
CA ASN A 511 -3.30 20.46 1.21
C ASN A 511 -4.11 19.88 0.05
N ASP A 512 -5.36 19.54 0.30
CA ASP A 512 -6.27 18.93 -0.65
C ASP A 512 -7.73 19.27 -0.30
N PRO A 513 -8.30 20.29 -0.94
CA PRO A 513 -9.71 20.64 -0.72
C PRO A 513 -10.70 19.56 -1.14
N SER A 514 -10.33 18.66 -2.04
CA SER A 514 -11.19 17.56 -2.50
C SER A 514 -11.24 16.39 -1.52
N GLY A 515 -10.11 16.10 -0.88
CA GLY A 515 -9.94 14.98 0.04
C GLY A 515 -10.04 13.60 -0.60
N ALA A 516 -10.25 13.52 -1.91
CA ALA A 516 -10.48 12.28 -2.63
C ALA A 516 -9.19 11.43 -2.69
N PRO A 517 -9.17 10.21 -2.12
CA PRO A 517 -7.95 9.38 -2.07
C PRO A 517 -7.34 9.09 -3.44
N GLN A 518 -8.18 9.06 -4.48
CA GLN A 518 -7.78 8.83 -5.86
C GLN A 518 -6.89 9.94 -6.43
N GLY A 519 -7.05 11.16 -5.91
CA GLY A 519 -6.30 12.35 -6.33
C GLY A 519 -4.95 12.54 -5.64
N TYR A 520 -4.61 11.77 -4.60
CA TYR A 520 -3.41 12.01 -3.79
C TYR A 520 -2.11 12.01 -4.59
N GLY A 521 -1.98 11.08 -5.56
CA GLY A 521 -0.79 10.98 -6.41
C GLY A 521 -0.60 12.12 -7.41
N THR A 522 -1.62 12.96 -7.61
CA THR A 522 -1.61 14.09 -8.57
C THR A 522 -1.57 15.45 -7.87
N LEU A 523 -1.49 15.48 -6.54
CA LEU A 523 -1.39 16.73 -5.81
C LEU A 523 -0.08 17.47 -6.13
N PRO A 524 -0.10 18.79 -6.30
CA PRO A 524 1.08 19.58 -6.65
C PRO A 524 2.13 19.63 -5.53
N ASP A 525 1.71 19.47 -4.27
CA ASP A 525 2.59 19.37 -3.11
C ASP A 525 2.19 18.14 -2.28
N THR A 526 3.14 17.25 -2.06
CA THR A 526 2.99 16.01 -1.28
C THR A 526 3.72 16.06 0.06
N ARG A 527 4.07 17.26 0.51
CA ARG A 527 4.61 17.52 1.85
C ARG A 527 3.48 17.72 2.85
N VAL A 528 3.69 17.28 4.08
CA VAL A 528 2.75 17.57 5.17
C VAL A 528 2.59 19.09 5.31
N ARG A 529 1.35 19.57 5.37
CA ARG A 529 1.05 20.99 5.39
C ARG A 529 1.72 21.69 6.59
N ARG A 530 2.36 22.82 6.34
CA ARG A 530 3.26 23.50 7.31
C ARG A 530 2.57 23.89 8.61
N ASP A 531 1.31 24.31 8.57
CA ASP A 531 0.54 24.65 9.78
C ASP A 531 0.21 23.42 10.64
N VAL A 532 0.02 22.24 10.01
CA VAL A 532 -0.11 20.96 10.73
C VAL A 532 1.20 20.64 11.44
N LEU A 533 2.34 20.68 10.73
CA LEU A 533 3.67 20.46 11.31
C LEU A 533 3.94 21.42 12.47
N GLY A 534 3.67 22.72 12.28
CA GLY A 534 3.87 23.76 13.29
C GLY A 534 3.03 23.52 14.54
N THR A 535 1.73 23.23 14.36
CA THR A 535 0.81 22.97 15.47
C THR A 535 1.23 21.76 16.31
N VAL A 536 1.61 20.65 15.67
CA VAL A 536 2.09 19.45 16.37
C VAL A 536 3.40 19.75 17.13
N ALA A 537 4.33 20.43 16.47
CA ALA A 537 5.61 20.75 17.07
C ALA A 537 5.47 21.71 18.27
N ASP A 538 4.65 22.77 18.16
CA ASP A 538 4.41 23.71 19.25
C ASP A 538 3.78 23.02 20.47
N TRP A 539 2.78 22.16 20.22
CA TRP A 539 2.13 21.41 21.29
C TRP A 539 3.10 20.44 21.99
N LEU A 540 3.92 19.69 21.21
CA LEU A 540 4.91 18.77 21.76
C LEU A 540 6.01 19.52 22.55
N VAL A 541 6.51 20.66 22.05
CA VAL A 541 7.46 21.50 22.77
C VAL A 541 6.91 21.92 24.12
N GLN A 542 5.66 22.38 24.19
CA GLN A 542 5.01 22.79 25.44
C GLN A 542 4.80 21.60 26.40
N THR A 543 4.37 20.46 25.86
CA THR A 543 4.00 19.28 26.67
C THR A 543 5.22 18.53 27.19
N LEU A 544 6.31 18.48 26.41
CA LEU A 544 7.56 17.79 26.76
C LEU A 544 8.58 18.67 27.48
N LYS A 545 8.37 19.99 27.61
CA LYS A 545 9.20 20.88 28.44
C LYS A 545 8.94 20.74 29.93
N ARG A 546 7.76 20.29 30.30
CA ARG A 546 7.31 20.08 31.69
C ARG A 546 7.60 18.66 32.14
#